data_cf5d25f45538daebfedc0117e7698bee
#
_entry.id   cf5d25f45538daebfedc0117e7698bee
#
_cell.length_a   1.000
_cell.length_b   1.000
_cell.length_c   1.000
_cell.angle_alpha   90.00
_cell.angle_beta   90.00
_cell.angle_gamma   90.00
#
_symmetry.space_group_name_H-M   'P 1'
#
loop_
_entity.id
_entity.type
_entity.pdbx_description
1 polymer ?
#
loop_
_entity_poly.entity_id
_entity_poly.type
_entity_poly.pdbx_seq_one_letter_code
_entity_poly.pdbx_strand_id
1 'polypeptide(L)'
;MRHNLMRGLAAAAALALTLRPLAAHGDEPASADRRAKDAIALLESDDPYQRQVGFLRLEALRDPATVPALSPSLTSKNPERRAQAARALAAIQGAPAVPQLLELLRREREPEVRRAILLGLEPLAPASPELLPVFVAALKDRKPIVRMTAVDIVSRIDDDRARAAIRERHRRERDRNVRRVLDLAIKRL
;
A
#
# COMPACT_ATOMS: atom_id res chain seq x y z
N MET A 1 -86.97 3.12 5.39
CA MET A 1 -86.39 1.80 5.09
C MET A 1 -84.95 1.97 4.83
N ARG A 2 -84.03 2.04 5.83
CA ARG A 2 -83.39 0.99 6.67
C ARG A 2 -82.65 -0.04 5.83
N HIS A 3 -81.33 -0.09 6.16
CA HIS A 3 -80.28 -1.08 5.84
C HIS A 3 -79.61 -0.89 4.49
N ASN A 4 -78.37 -0.51 4.40
CA ASN A 4 -77.08 -1.12 4.77
C ASN A 4 -75.94 -0.15 4.49
N LEU A 5 -75.56 0.54 5.50
CA LEU A 5 -74.31 1.33 5.56
C LEU A 5 -73.42 0.68 6.61
N MET A 6 -72.78 -0.42 6.31
CA MET A 6 -71.74 -1.03 7.15
C MET A 6 -71.16 -2.26 6.44
N ARG A 7 -70.29 -2.05 5.47
CA ARG A 7 -69.31 -3.07 5.06
C ARG A 7 -68.34 -2.42 4.05
N GLY A 8 -67.28 -1.81 4.54
CA GLY A 8 -66.28 -1.21 3.65
C GLY A 8 -65.13 -0.55 4.36
N LEU A 9 -64.86 -0.90 5.63
CA LEU A 9 -63.75 -0.38 6.41
C LEU A 9 -62.93 -1.51 7.03
N ALA A 10 -62.31 -2.35 6.20
CA ALA A 10 -61.39 -3.35 6.66
C ALA A 10 -60.56 -3.90 5.50
N ALA A 11 -59.75 -3.09 4.84
CA ALA A 11 -58.69 -3.57 3.94
C ALA A 11 -57.71 -2.47 3.54
N ALA A 12 -57.30 -1.61 4.47
CA ALA A 12 -56.24 -0.62 4.22
C ALA A 12 -55.23 -0.58 5.37
N ALA A 13 -54.90 -1.72 5.91
CA ALA A 13 -53.91 -1.83 6.99
C ALA A 13 -53.11 -3.12 6.80
N ALA A 14 -52.24 -3.20 5.80
CA ALA A 14 -51.16 -4.16 5.75
C ALA A 14 -50.37 -4.03 4.44
N LEU A 15 -49.70 -2.89 4.19
CA LEU A 15 -48.53 -2.83 3.31
C LEU A 15 -47.63 -1.65 3.70
N ALA A 16 -47.40 -1.46 4.97
CA ALA A 16 -46.19 -0.87 5.46
C ALA A 16 -45.13 -1.95 5.46
N LEU A 17 -44.83 -2.50 4.27
CA LEU A 17 -43.66 -3.31 4.08
C LEU A 17 -42.46 -2.38 4.26
N THR A 18 -41.90 -2.44 5.44
CA THR A 18 -40.64 -1.91 5.87
C THR A 18 -39.64 -1.93 4.71
N LEU A 19 -39.50 -0.81 4.03
CA LEU A 19 -38.25 -0.41 3.42
C LEU A 19 -37.26 -0.24 4.60
N ARG A 20 -36.75 -1.37 5.06
CA ARG A 20 -35.51 -1.36 5.82
C ARG A 20 -34.52 -0.59 4.94
N PRO A 21 -34.00 0.56 5.36
CA PRO A 21 -32.89 1.14 4.63
C PRO A 21 -31.87 0.01 4.55
N LEU A 22 -31.36 -0.23 3.35
CA LEU A 22 -30.17 -1.05 3.15
C LEU A 22 -29.10 -0.31 3.94
N ALA A 23 -29.04 -0.58 5.24
CA ALA A 23 -28.01 -0.07 6.10
C ALA A 23 -26.73 -0.45 5.39
N ALA A 24 -26.00 0.57 4.96
CA ALA A 24 -24.60 0.41 4.65
C ALA A 24 -24.07 -0.55 5.70
N HIS A 25 -23.56 -1.69 5.27
CA HIS A 25 -22.88 -2.62 6.15
C HIS A 25 -21.65 -1.86 6.63
N GLY A 26 -21.87 -1.01 7.63
CA GLY A 26 -20.80 -0.53 8.49
C GLY A 26 -20.18 -1.78 9.06
N ASP A 27 -18.93 -2.02 8.70
CA ASP A 27 -18.17 -3.16 9.20
C ASP A 27 -18.25 -3.17 10.73
N GLU A 28 -19.03 -4.11 11.29
CA GLU A 28 -19.05 -4.29 12.73
C GLU A 28 -17.62 -4.59 13.20
N PRO A 29 -17.17 -4.03 14.35
CA PRO A 29 -15.83 -4.26 14.89
C PRO A 29 -15.44 -5.74 14.93
N ALA A 30 -16.39 -6.61 15.27
CA ALA A 30 -16.21 -8.05 15.29
C ALA A 30 -15.89 -8.66 13.90
N SER A 31 -16.38 -8.06 12.81
CA SER A 31 -16.08 -8.50 11.44
C SER A 31 -14.69 -8.06 10.99
N ALA A 32 -14.26 -6.85 11.39
CA ALA A 32 -12.93 -6.33 11.10
C ALA A 32 -11.84 -7.15 11.82
N ASP A 33 -12.05 -7.43 13.11
CA ASP A 33 -11.14 -8.26 13.92
C ASP A 33 -10.99 -9.68 13.35
N ARG A 34 -12.09 -10.29 12.90
CA ARG A 34 -12.06 -11.60 12.24
C ARG A 34 -11.24 -11.53 10.93
N ARG A 35 -11.48 -10.52 10.08
CA ARG A 35 -10.73 -10.35 8.84
C ARG A 35 -9.22 -10.15 9.07
N ALA A 36 -8.86 -9.41 10.12
CA ALA A 36 -7.48 -9.25 10.52
C ALA A 36 -6.84 -10.58 10.93
N LYS A 37 -7.51 -11.37 11.79
CA LYS A 37 -7.05 -12.71 12.20
C LYS A 37 -6.90 -13.67 11.02
N ASP A 38 -7.87 -13.69 10.12
CA ASP A 38 -7.82 -14.53 8.91
C ASP A 38 -6.64 -14.12 8.01
N ALA A 39 -6.40 -12.82 7.84
CA ALA A 39 -5.28 -12.31 7.04
C ALA A 39 -3.92 -12.65 7.68
N ILE A 40 -3.79 -12.52 9.01
CA ILE A 40 -2.59 -12.88 9.75
C ILE A 40 -2.29 -14.39 9.61
N ALA A 41 -3.31 -15.25 9.73
CA ALA A 41 -3.14 -16.70 9.59
C ALA A 41 -2.57 -17.09 8.21
N LEU A 42 -2.93 -16.35 7.15
CA LEU A 42 -2.40 -16.59 5.82
C LEU A 42 -0.89 -16.29 5.69
N LEU A 43 -0.32 -15.44 6.54
CA LEU A 43 1.12 -15.14 6.49
C LEU A 43 1.99 -16.36 6.81
N GLU A 44 1.47 -17.30 7.57
CA GLU A 44 2.15 -18.54 7.97
C GLU A 44 1.93 -19.69 6.97
N SER A 45 1.14 -19.51 5.92
CA SER A 45 0.91 -20.54 4.90
C SER A 45 2.21 -20.93 4.19
N ASP A 46 2.37 -22.21 3.86
CA ASP A 46 3.46 -22.71 3.02
C ASP A 46 3.27 -22.30 1.55
N ASP A 47 2.04 -22.04 1.12
CA ASP A 47 1.73 -21.57 -0.22
C ASP A 47 2.09 -20.07 -0.38
N PRO A 48 3.01 -19.71 -1.30
CA PRO A 48 3.39 -18.33 -1.57
C PRO A 48 2.21 -17.44 -1.98
N TYR A 49 1.25 -17.98 -2.73
CA TYR A 49 0.07 -17.26 -3.14
C TYR A 49 -0.83 -16.90 -1.96
N GLN A 50 -1.07 -17.83 -1.05
CA GLN A 50 -1.85 -17.57 0.16
C GLN A 50 -1.19 -16.52 1.05
N ARG A 51 0.15 -16.59 1.21
CA ARG A 51 0.89 -15.55 1.93
C ARG A 51 0.71 -14.17 1.30
N GLN A 52 0.83 -14.09 -0.03
CA GLN A 52 0.61 -12.83 -0.75
C GLN A 52 -0.79 -12.27 -0.50
N VAL A 53 -1.82 -13.13 -0.54
CA VAL A 53 -3.20 -12.75 -0.22
C VAL A 53 -3.30 -12.21 1.21
N GLY A 54 -2.62 -12.83 2.18
CA GLY A 54 -2.55 -12.35 3.56
C GLY A 54 -2.01 -10.91 3.64
N PHE A 55 -0.86 -10.64 3.03
CA PHE A 55 -0.28 -9.29 3.00
C PHE A 55 -1.20 -8.27 2.34
N LEU A 56 -1.79 -8.59 1.19
CA LEU A 56 -2.72 -7.69 0.50
C LEU A 56 -3.97 -7.37 1.33
N ARG A 57 -4.50 -8.35 2.06
CA ARG A 57 -5.62 -8.12 2.98
C ARG A 57 -5.23 -7.20 4.13
N LEU A 58 -4.04 -7.37 4.72
CA LEU A 58 -3.54 -6.47 5.76
C LEU A 58 -3.31 -5.06 5.24
N GLU A 59 -2.73 -4.91 4.04
CA GLU A 59 -2.58 -3.61 3.37
C GLU A 59 -3.94 -2.90 3.18
N ALA A 60 -4.98 -3.66 2.80
CA ALA A 60 -6.32 -3.12 2.58
C ALA A 60 -7.04 -2.76 3.89
N LEU A 61 -6.85 -3.55 4.96
CA LEU A 61 -7.45 -3.29 6.28
C LEU A 61 -6.88 -2.04 6.95
N ARG A 62 -5.59 -1.76 6.75
CA ARG A 62 -4.87 -0.63 7.38
C ARG A 62 -5.04 -0.57 8.90
N ASP A 63 -5.18 -1.72 9.56
CA ASP A 63 -5.36 -1.81 11.00
C ASP A 63 -4.00 -1.84 11.71
N PRO A 64 -3.63 -0.80 12.49
CA PRO A 64 -2.36 -0.76 13.22
C PRO A 64 -2.15 -1.91 14.20
N ALA A 65 -3.22 -2.52 14.71
CA ALA A 65 -3.14 -3.67 15.61
C ALA A 65 -2.51 -4.91 14.94
N THR A 66 -2.48 -4.96 13.60
CA THR A 66 -1.89 -6.06 12.83
C THR A 66 -0.37 -5.94 12.63
N VAL A 67 0.22 -4.77 12.89
CA VAL A 67 1.65 -4.50 12.66
C VAL A 67 2.59 -5.49 13.37
N PRO A 68 2.36 -5.89 14.63
CA PRO A 68 3.22 -6.88 15.29
C PRO A 68 3.32 -8.21 14.54
N ALA A 69 2.27 -8.62 13.83
CA ALA A 69 2.27 -9.84 13.04
C ALA A 69 3.19 -9.79 11.78
N LEU A 70 3.61 -8.60 11.35
CA LEU A 70 4.55 -8.44 10.24
C LEU A 70 6.01 -8.67 10.65
N SER A 71 6.35 -8.56 11.92
CA SER A 71 7.73 -8.60 12.41
C SER A 71 8.51 -9.84 11.99
N PRO A 72 7.96 -11.07 12.07
CA PRO A 72 8.67 -12.28 11.60
C PRO A 72 8.97 -12.22 10.09
N SER A 73 8.05 -11.65 9.31
CA SER A 73 8.19 -11.52 7.85
C SER A 73 9.22 -10.46 7.47
N LEU A 74 9.33 -9.35 8.21
CA LEU A 74 10.34 -8.30 7.98
C LEU A 74 11.77 -8.79 8.20
N THR A 75 11.97 -9.82 9.04
CA THR A 75 13.28 -10.41 9.35
C THR A 75 13.51 -11.76 8.67
N SER A 76 12.59 -12.22 7.85
CA SER A 76 12.63 -13.51 7.17
C SER A 76 13.88 -13.65 6.29
N LYS A 77 14.42 -14.86 6.19
CA LYS A 77 15.45 -15.21 5.19
C LYS A 77 14.92 -15.10 3.75
N ASN A 78 13.62 -15.29 3.55
CA ASN A 78 12.98 -15.18 2.23
C ASN A 78 12.81 -13.67 1.86
N PRO A 79 13.47 -13.20 0.80
CA PRO A 79 13.38 -11.80 0.38
C PRO A 79 11.96 -11.39 -0.05
N GLU A 80 11.19 -12.30 -0.62
CA GLU A 80 9.81 -12.02 -1.00
C GLU A 80 8.94 -11.69 0.21
N ARG A 81 9.06 -12.46 1.31
CA ARG A 81 8.37 -12.16 2.58
C ARG A 81 8.77 -10.79 3.13
N ARG A 82 10.07 -10.45 3.08
CA ARG A 82 10.53 -9.13 3.52
C ARG A 82 9.95 -7.99 2.68
N ALA A 83 9.91 -8.17 1.35
CA ALA A 83 9.36 -7.18 0.43
C ALA A 83 7.87 -6.93 0.67
N GLN A 84 7.09 -8.01 0.81
CA GLN A 84 5.65 -7.93 1.08
C GLN A 84 5.38 -7.28 2.44
N ALA A 85 6.10 -7.70 3.49
CA ALA A 85 5.95 -7.14 4.84
C ALA A 85 6.32 -5.63 4.90
N ALA A 86 7.37 -5.21 4.18
CA ALA A 86 7.76 -3.81 4.12
C ALA A 86 6.68 -2.93 3.47
N ARG A 87 6.04 -3.41 2.41
CA ARG A 87 4.92 -2.72 1.76
C ARG A 87 3.70 -2.64 2.67
N ALA A 88 3.34 -3.75 3.31
CA ALA A 88 2.23 -3.81 4.25
C ALA A 88 2.47 -2.85 5.44
N LEU A 89 3.67 -2.82 5.99
CA LEU A 89 4.05 -1.90 7.06
C LEU A 89 3.84 -0.43 6.64
N ALA A 90 4.32 -0.05 5.45
CA ALA A 90 4.13 1.30 4.92
C ALA A 90 2.65 1.66 4.76
N ALA A 91 1.85 0.74 4.20
CA ALA A 91 0.43 0.95 3.95
C ALA A 91 -0.38 1.07 5.24
N ILE A 92 -0.03 0.29 6.28
CA ILE A 92 -0.77 0.24 7.54
C ILE A 92 -0.42 1.44 8.44
N GLN A 93 0.87 1.71 8.64
CA GLN A 93 1.32 2.74 9.57
C GLN A 93 1.49 4.12 8.94
N GLY A 94 1.70 4.21 7.62
CA GLY A 94 2.01 5.48 7.00
C GLY A 94 3.34 6.08 7.50
N ALA A 95 3.37 7.39 7.77
CA ALA A 95 4.58 8.09 8.20
C ALA A 95 5.31 7.48 9.42
N PRO A 96 4.66 6.96 10.45
CA PRO A 96 5.31 6.23 11.54
C PRO A 96 6.17 5.03 11.11
N ALA A 97 5.92 4.43 9.92
CA ALA A 97 6.74 3.34 9.40
C ALA A 97 8.11 3.80 8.87
N VAL A 98 8.28 5.09 8.53
CA VAL A 98 9.46 5.60 7.84
C VAL A 98 10.78 5.22 8.53
N PRO A 99 10.98 5.43 9.84
CA PRO A 99 12.26 5.10 10.47
C PRO A 99 12.61 3.61 10.34
N GLN A 100 11.65 2.72 10.52
CA GLN A 100 11.84 1.28 10.44
C GLN A 100 12.15 0.83 8.99
N LEU A 101 11.47 1.42 8.01
CA LEU A 101 11.71 1.13 6.60
C LEU A 101 13.06 1.63 6.12
N LEU A 102 13.52 2.81 6.58
CA LEU A 102 14.86 3.32 6.29
C LEU A 102 15.96 2.42 6.87
N GLU A 103 15.77 1.93 8.10
CA GLU A 103 16.71 1.00 8.71
C GLU A 103 16.76 -0.34 7.96
N LEU A 104 15.60 -0.84 7.50
CA LEU A 104 15.53 -2.03 6.66
C LEU A 104 16.23 -1.79 5.32
N LEU A 105 15.97 -0.67 4.64
CA LEU A 105 16.58 -0.31 3.36
C LEU A 105 18.11 -0.26 3.46
N ARG A 106 18.65 0.31 4.54
CA ARG A 106 20.08 0.44 4.77
C ARG A 106 20.80 -0.90 4.85
N ARG A 107 20.15 -1.94 5.41
CA ARG A 107 20.72 -3.28 5.60
C ARG A 107 20.42 -4.24 4.44
N GLU A 108 19.46 -3.91 3.60
CA GLU A 108 18.93 -4.85 2.63
C GLU A 108 19.90 -5.08 1.45
N ARG A 109 20.16 -6.35 1.16
CA ARG A 109 21.04 -6.76 0.08
C ARG A 109 20.30 -7.09 -1.20
N GLU A 110 19.04 -7.57 -1.09
CA GLU A 110 18.25 -7.98 -2.23
C GLU A 110 17.61 -6.78 -2.94
N PRO A 111 17.82 -6.62 -4.25
CA PRO A 111 17.34 -5.45 -4.98
C PRO A 111 15.81 -5.37 -5.02
N GLU A 112 15.12 -6.49 -5.08
CA GLU A 112 13.65 -6.52 -5.11
C GLU A 112 13.05 -6.02 -3.79
N VAL A 113 13.70 -6.32 -2.66
CA VAL A 113 13.27 -5.81 -1.35
C VAL A 113 13.54 -4.31 -1.25
N ARG A 114 14.74 -3.83 -1.69
CA ARG A 114 15.01 -2.39 -1.72
C ARG A 114 14.01 -1.64 -2.58
N ARG A 115 13.69 -2.20 -3.75
CA ARG A 115 12.66 -1.68 -4.64
C ARG A 115 11.30 -1.61 -3.94
N ALA A 116 10.88 -2.68 -3.28
CA ALA A 116 9.61 -2.74 -2.55
C ALA A 116 9.52 -1.70 -1.44
N ILE A 117 10.62 -1.48 -0.70
CA ILE A 117 10.70 -0.44 0.34
C ILE A 117 10.54 0.95 -0.28
N LEU A 118 11.23 1.26 -1.39
CA LEU A 118 11.11 2.55 -2.06
C LEU A 118 9.66 2.81 -2.52
N LEU A 119 9.00 1.80 -3.09
CA LEU A 119 7.59 1.88 -3.50
C LEU A 119 6.64 2.04 -2.30
N GLY A 120 6.96 1.44 -1.15
CA GLY A 120 6.21 1.65 0.08
C GLY A 120 6.39 3.06 0.67
N LEU A 121 7.57 3.64 0.51
CA LEU A 121 7.89 4.99 0.99
C LEU A 121 7.35 6.10 0.06
N GLU A 122 7.17 5.81 -1.23
CA GLU A 122 6.74 6.81 -2.23
C GLU A 122 5.45 7.56 -1.84
N PRO A 123 4.34 6.90 -1.43
CA PRO A 123 3.12 7.59 -1.04
C PRO A 123 3.27 8.48 0.20
N LEU A 124 4.33 8.29 0.98
CA LEU A 124 4.62 9.02 2.20
C LEU A 124 5.44 10.29 1.94
N ALA A 125 6.04 10.42 0.75
CA ALA A 125 6.94 11.52 0.40
C ALA A 125 6.33 12.92 0.57
N PRO A 126 5.05 13.18 0.25
CA PRO A 126 4.47 14.51 0.43
C PRO A 126 4.44 14.99 1.89
N ALA A 127 4.32 14.05 2.84
CA ALA A 127 4.29 14.33 4.27
C ALA A 127 5.66 14.16 4.97
N SER A 128 6.69 13.68 4.23
CA SER A 128 7.99 13.30 4.78
C SER A 128 9.13 13.82 3.88
N PRO A 129 9.47 15.13 3.97
CA PRO A 129 10.50 15.75 3.11
C PRO A 129 11.87 15.08 3.19
N GLU A 130 12.17 14.41 4.30
CA GLU A 130 13.39 13.63 4.54
C GLU A 130 13.52 12.43 3.59
N LEU A 131 12.47 12.03 2.88
CA LEU A 131 12.50 10.93 1.92
C LEU A 131 13.14 11.32 0.58
N LEU A 132 13.14 12.60 0.19
CA LEU A 132 13.77 13.02 -1.06
C LEU A 132 15.26 12.64 -1.13
N PRO A 133 16.11 12.91 -0.12
CA PRO A 133 17.50 12.44 -0.12
C PRO A 133 17.63 10.92 -0.27
N VAL A 134 16.70 10.15 0.28
CA VAL A 134 16.69 8.67 0.18
C VAL A 134 16.46 8.23 -1.26
N PHE A 135 15.44 8.79 -1.91
CA PHE A 135 15.13 8.48 -3.32
C PHE A 135 16.26 8.95 -4.26
N VAL A 136 16.83 10.11 -4.01
CA VAL A 136 18.00 10.61 -4.76
C VAL A 136 19.22 9.70 -4.58
N ALA A 137 19.47 9.17 -3.38
CA ALA A 137 20.52 8.18 -3.14
C ALA A 137 20.26 6.88 -3.92
N ALA A 138 19.00 6.43 -4.01
CA ALA A 138 18.61 5.23 -4.74
C ALA A 138 18.82 5.34 -6.27
N LEU A 139 18.91 6.56 -6.84
CA LEU A 139 19.34 6.78 -8.24
C LEU A 139 20.75 6.23 -8.50
N LYS A 140 21.56 6.01 -7.46
CA LYS A 140 22.92 5.47 -7.56
C LYS A 140 23.01 4.00 -7.14
N ASP A 141 21.88 3.33 -6.93
CA ASP A 141 21.90 1.91 -6.55
C ASP A 141 22.67 1.06 -7.56
N ARG A 142 23.36 0.04 -7.04
CA ARG A 142 24.14 -0.90 -7.85
C ARG A 142 23.30 -1.68 -8.88
N LYS A 143 21.99 -1.87 -8.60
CA LYS A 143 21.09 -2.65 -9.46
C LYS A 143 20.17 -1.77 -10.30
N PRO A 144 20.12 -1.99 -11.62
CA PRO A 144 19.30 -1.19 -12.53
C PRO A 144 17.84 -1.07 -12.13
N ILE A 145 17.23 -2.17 -11.65
CA ILE A 145 15.81 -2.17 -11.26
C ILE A 145 15.50 -1.19 -10.12
N VAL A 146 16.41 -1.06 -9.16
CA VAL A 146 16.26 -0.09 -8.06
C VAL A 146 16.44 1.34 -8.57
N ARG A 147 17.42 1.57 -9.48
CA ARG A 147 17.62 2.88 -10.11
C ARG A 147 16.40 3.30 -10.94
N MET A 148 15.83 2.38 -11.73
CA MET A 148 14.60 2.65 -12.52
C MET A 148 13.45 3.08 -11.62
N THR A 149 13.23 2.38 -10.51
CA THR A 149 12.21 2.76 -9.52
C THR A 149 12.50 4.13 -8.92
N ALA A 150 13.75 4.40 -8.57
CA ALA A 150 14.14 5.71 -8.04
C ALA A 150 13.92 6.85 -9.07
N VAL A 151 14.21 6.62 -10.36
CA VAL A 151 13.93 7.59 -11.44
C VAL A 151 12.43 7.88 -11.51
N ASP A 152 11.59 6.83 -11.49
CA ASP A 152 10.15 6.96 -11.56
C ASP A 152 9.61 7.78 -10.37
N ILE A 153 10.08 7.51 -9.15
CA ILE A 153 9.69 8.24 -7.95
C ILE A 153 10.18 9.71 -8.00
N VAL A 154 11.48 9.92 -8.20
CA VAL A 154 12.11 11.24 -8.14
C VAL A 154 11.56 12.17 -9.23
N SER A 155 11.24 11.64 -10.42
CA SER A 155 10.70 12.44 -11.52
C SER A 155 9.28 12.98 -11.29
N ARG A 156 8.57 12.48 -10.28
CA ARG A 156 7.23 12.95 -9.88
C ARG A 156 7.27 13.98 -8.74
N ILE A 157 8.44 14.15 -8.11
CA ILE A 157 8.60 15.11 -7.01
C ILE A 157 8.90 16.49 -7.61
N ASP A 158 8.03 17.45 -7.37
CA ASP A 158 8.21 18.84 -7.81
C ASP A 158 9.19 19.58 -6.89
N ASP A 159 10.49 19.34 -7.12
CA ASP A 159 11.59 19.91 -6.34
C ASP A 159 12.80 20.10 -7.26
N ASP A 160 13.47 21.25 -7.18
CA ASP A 160 14.65 21.56 -8.01
C ASP A 160 15.82 20.58 -7.78
N ARG A 161 15.97 20.09 -6.55
CA ARG A 161 16.99 19.09 -6.20
C ARG A 161 16.68 17.74 -6.87
N ALA A 162 15.38 17.38 -6.96
CA ALA A 162 14.93 16.20 -7.67
C ALA A 162 15.25 16.31 -9.16
N ARG A 163 14.89 17.43 -9.79
CA ARG A 163 15.20 17.73 -11.21
C ARG A 163 16.69 17.70 -11.48
N ALA A 164 17.50 18.32 -10.63
CA ALA A 164 18.95 18.31 -10.75
C ALA A 164 19.53 16.89 -10.63
N ALA A 165 19.03 16.08 -9.69
CA ALA A 165 19.47 14.71 -9.50
C ALA A 165 19.17 13.81 -10.71
N ILE A 166 17.99 13.94 -11.34
CA ILE A 166 17.62 13.24 -12.58
C ILE A 166 18.59 13.61 -13.72
N ARG A 167 18.84 14.92 -13.94
CA ARG A 167 19.78 15.37 -14.99
C ARG A 167 21.20 14.84 -14.75
N GLU A 168 21.66 14.85 -13.50
CA GLU A 168 22.97 14.34 -13.14
C GLU A 168 23.06 12.83 -13.36
N ARG A 169 22.03 12.07 -12.94
CA ARG A 169 22.00 10.61 -13.20
C ARG A 169 22.02 10.31 -14.68
N HIS A 170 21.23 11.02 -15.48
CA HIS A 170 21.18 10.84 -16.94
C HIS A 170 22.56 10.96 -17.59
N ARG A 171 23.37 11.96 -17.21
CA ARG A 171 24.73 12.14 -17.74
C ARG A 171 25.66 10.96 -17.46
N ARG A 172 25.43 10.25 -16.34
CA ARG A 172 26.31 9.17 -15.84
C ARG A 172 25.78 7.76 -16.07
N GLU A 173 24.53 7.61 -16.48
CA GLU A 173 23.91 6.28 -16.62
C GLU A 173 24.47 5.53 -17.83
N ARG A 174 24.83 4.26 -17.61
CA ARG A 174 25.36 3.37 -18.65
C ARG A 174 24.39 2.25 -19.02
N ASP A 175 23.47 1.90 -18.12
CA ASP A 175 22.46 0.88 -18.39
C ASP A 175 21.41 1.41 -19.36
N ARG A 176 21.18 0.69 -20.47
CA ARG A 176 20.28 1.12 -21.55
C ARG A 176 18.83 1.27 -21.08
N ASN A 177 18.38 0.38 -20.20
CA ASN A 177 16.99 0.41 -19.72
C ASN A 177 16.76 1.59 -18.77
N VAL A 178 17.69 1.81 -17.83
CA VAL A 178 17.63 2.97 -16.92
C VAL A 178 17.74 4.27 -17.73
N ARG A 179 18.63 4.34 -18.73
CA ARG A 179 18.77 5.51 -19.59
C ARG A 179 17.48 5.85 -20.32
N ARG A 180 16.77 4.83 -20.85
CA ARG A 180 15.48 5.02 -21.51
C ARG A 180 14.43 5.62 -20.57
N VAL A 181 14.39 5.17 -19.31
CA VAL A 181 13.48 5.75 -18.30
C VAL A 181 13.86 7.19 -17.95
N LEU A 182 15.16 7.48 -17.85
CA LEU A 182 15.68 8.83 -17.64
C LEU A 182 15.36 9.77 -18.81
N ASP A 183 15.47 9.30 -20.08
CA ASP A 183 15.10 10.08 -21.27
C ASP A 183 13.62 10.49 -21.22
N LEU A 184 12.73 9.60 -20.76
CA LEU A 184 11.31 9.90 -20.57
C LEU A 184 11.08 10.87 -19.39
N ALA A 185 11.81 10.69 -18.31
CA ALA A 185 11.72 11.57 -17.14
C ALA A 185 12.13 13.01 -17.49
N ILE A 186 13.27 13.19 -18.19
CA ILE A 186 13.77 14.52 -18.60
C ILE A 186 12.78 15.28 -19.49
N LYS A 187 12.04 14.60 -20.35
CA LYS A 187 11.02 15.23 -21.21
C LYS A 187 9.85 15.83 -20.42
N ARG A 188 9.69 15.43 -19.16
CA ARG A 188 8.60 15.88 -18.28
C ARG A 188 9.02 16.99 -17.30
N LEU A 189 10.34 17.22 -17.15
CA LEU A 189 10.94 18.23 -16.27
C LEU A 189 11.02 19.60 -16.92
#